data_a078ad3cf7256b65313de76a1a623a9e
#
_entry.id   a078ad3cf7256b65313de76a1a623a9e
#
_cell.length_a   1.000
_cell.length_b   1.000
_cell.length_c   1.000
_cell.angle_alpha   90.00
_cell.angle_beta   90.00
_cell.angle_gamma   90.00
#
_symmetry.space_group_name_H-M   'P 1'
#
loop_
_entity.id
_entity.type
_entity.pdbx_description
1 polymer ?
#
loop_
_entity_poly.entity_id
_entity_poly.type
_entity_poly.pdbx_seq_one_letter_code
_entity_poly.pdbx_strand_id
1 'polypeptide(L)'
;MIDPASLPVAGIEWRGAVRIIRSIFPPIDLFEDIADPADWPLLIAAEQKTNPRLMETIGNLDLVPAERRVSGPGASWLMAPFTHVSPDRPSRFSDGSFGVLYVGDRFEVALLETIYHHARFMLATAQPPGWTSQFREIVLEVDAELHDIRPLGAEAAPVLDPADYAASQVLGIGLRGLGSAGIAYPSVRCPGGECAGLFYPDGASHPVQGRHLDYHWNGERVDLYRDRSAGEVFRVV
;
A
#
# COMPACT_ATOMS: atom_id res chain seq x y z
N MET A 1 -15.42 -20.92 -0.95
CA MET A 1 -15.20 -19.46 -1.10
C MET A 1 -15.66 -18.80 0.18
N ILE A 2 -14.87 -17.92 0.77
CA ILE A 2 -15.24 -17.21 2.01
C ILE A 2 -16.35 -16.21 1.66
N ASP A 3 -17.42 -16.22 2.45
CA ASP A 3 -18.49 -15.22 2.33
C ASP A 3 -18.03 -13.93 3.03
N PRO A 4 -17.89 -12.80 2.30
CA PRO A 4 -17.45 -11.53 2.89
C PRO A 4 -18.31 -11.06 4.07
N ALA A 5 -19.64 -11.31 4.01
CA ALA A 5 -20.57 -10.86 5.04
C ALA A 5 -20.47 -11.67 6.35
N SER A 6 -19.86 -12.86 6.31
CA SER A 6 -19.71 -13.73 7.49
C SER A 6 -18.40 -13.51 8.24
N LEU A 7 -17.48 -12.70 7.70
CA LEU A 7 -16.18 -12.46 8.32
C LEU A 7 -16.30 -11.65 9.62
N PRO A 8 -15.54 -12.01 10.65
CA PRO A 8 -15.44 -11.17 11.85
C PRO A 8 -14.81 -9.83 11.53
N VAL A 9 -15.17 -8.83 12.32
CA VAL A 9 -14.57 -7.49 12.29
C VAL A 9 -13.75 -7.31 13.56
N ALA A 10 -12.55 -6.74 13.45
CA ALA A 10 -11.69 -6.45 14.58
C ALA A 10 -11.16 -5.01 14.50
N GLY A 11 -11.05 -4.35 15.65
CA GLY A 11 -10.33 -3.08 15.77
C GLY A 11 -8.83 -3.32 15.60
N ILE A 12 -8.22 -2.60 14.67
CA ILE A 12 -6.77 -2.62 14.44
C ILE A 12 -6.21 -1.27 14.87
N GLU A 13 -5.42 -1.29 15.92
CA GLU A 13 -4.76 -0.12 16.47
C GLU A 13 -3.23 -0.30 16.44
N TRP A 14 -2.59 0.04 15.33
CA TRP A 14 -1.14 -0.04 15.18
C TRP A 14 -0.53 1.36 15.19
N ARG A 15 0.33 1.66 16.18
CA ARG A 15 1.02 2.96 16.32
C ARG A 15 2.33 3.07 15.55
N GLY A 16 2.76 2.01 14.90
CA GLY A 16 4.00 1.96 14.14
C GLY A 16 3.90 1.02 12.94
N ALA A 17 2.75 1.03 12.24
CA ALA A 17 2.58 0.29 11.00
C ALA A 17 3.55 0.80 9.94
N VAL A 18 4.04 -0.08 9.11
CA VAL A 18 5.08 0.25 8.13
C VAL A 18 4.61 -0.04 6.71
N ARG A 19 4.86 0.91 5.83
CA ARG A 19 4.77 0.78 4.39
C ARG A 19 6.11 1.12 3.77
N ILE A 20 6.56 0.35 2.77
CA ILE A 20 7.76 0.65 2.00
C ILE A 20 7.37 0.94 0.55
N ILE A 21 7.82 2.05 -0.01
CA ILE A 21 7.52 2.49 -1.37
C ILE A 21 8.78 2.84 -2.14
N ARG A 22 8.71 2.82 -3.47
CA ARG A 22 9.81 3.31 -4.33
C ARG A 22 10.05 4.79 -4.09
N SER A 23 11.33 5.19 -3.97
CA SER A 23 11.72 6.60 -3.76
C SER A 23 11.47 7.50 -4.98
N ILE A 24 11.12 6.91 -6.12
CA ILE A 24 10.78 7.65 -7.35
C ILE A 24 9.44 8.38 -7.28
N PHE A 25 8.59 8.08 -6.30
CA PHE A 25 7.29 8.73 -6.14
C PHE A 25 7.43 9.95 -5.22
N PRO A 26 7.35 11.19 -5.77
CA PRO A 26 7.40 12.40 -4.95
C PRO A 26 6.10 12.59 -4.16
N PRO A 27 6.10 13.44 -3.14
CA PRO A 27 4.87 13.97 -2.55
C PRO A 27 4.01 14.68 -3.59
N ILE A 28 2.70 14.75 -3.33
CA ILE A 28 1.72 15.42 -4.19
C ILE A 28 1.24 16.65 -3.44
N ASP A 29 1.67 17.82 -3.87
CA ASP A 29 1.50 19.09 -3.15
C ASP A 29 0.04 19.34 -2.73
N LEU A 30 -0.93 19.03 -3.60
CA LEU A 30 -2.36 19.18 -3.29
C LEU A 30 -2.78 18.43 -2.01
N PHE A 31 -2.21 17.25 -1.77
CA PHE A 31 -2.56 16.44 -0.60
C PHE A 31 -1.81 16.88 0.66
N GLU A 32 -0.62 17.47 0.49
CA GLU A 32 0.20 17.99 1.60
C GLU A 32 -0.31 19.32 2.16
N ASP A 33 -1.17 20.02 1.40
CA ASP A 33 -1.75 21.28 1.82
C ASP A 33 -2.79 21.05 2.94
N ILE A 34 -2.98 22.06 3.76
CA ILE A 34 -4.02 22.12 4.79
C ILE A 34 -5.39 22.50 4.22
N ALA A 35 -5.51 22.70 2.91
CA ALA A 35 -6.76 23.00 2.25
C ALA A 35 -7.79 21.90 2.49
N ASP A 36 -9.04 22.31 2.75
CA ASP A 36 -10.14 21.36 2.93
C ASP A 36 -10.28 20.48 1.67
N PRO A 37 -10.27 19.14 1.81
CA PRO A 37 -10.50 18.22 0.68
C PRO A 37 -11.78 18.50 -0.12
N ALA A 38 -12.78 19.16 0.47
CA ALA A 38 -13.98 19.60 -0.23
C ALA A 38 -13.69 20.69 -1.28
N ASP A 39 -12.65 21.51 -1.08
CA ASP A 39 -12.25 22.58 -2.00
C ASP A 39 -11.30 22.09 -3.11
N TRP A 40 -10.76 20.88 -3.02
CA TRP A 40 -9.80 20.37 -4.00
C TRP A 40 -10.32 20.42 -5.47
N PRO A 41 -11.59 20.13 -5.79
CA PRO A 41 -12.07 20.28 -7.16
C PRO A 41 -11.91 21.70 -7.71
N LEU A 42 -12.10 22.73 -6.88
CA LEU A 42 -11.92 24.13 -7.26
C LEU A 42 -10.43 24.47 -7.45
N LEU A 43 -9.57 24.01 -6.56
CA LEU A 43 -8.12 24.19 -6.67
C LEU A 43 -7.58 23.52 -7.93
N ILE A 44 -7.97 22.28 -8.21
CA ILE A 44 -7.61 21.55 -9.44
C ILE A 44 -8.07 22.33 -10.67
N ALA A 45 -9.32 22.80 -10.70
CA ALA A 45 -9.85 23.55 -11.84
C ALA A 45 -9.11 24.87 -12.06
N ALA A 46 -8.62 25.52 -11.01
CA ALA A 46 -7.79 26.71 -11.10
C ALA A 46 -6.40 26.41 -11.64
N GLU A 47 -5.71 25.40 -11.11
CA GLU A 47 -4.35 25.04 -11.47
C GLU A 47 -4.23 24.39 -12.86
N GLN A 48 -5.23 23.62 -13.29
CA GLN A 48 -5.25 23.01 -14.62
C GLN A 48 -5.13 24.04 -15.76
N LYS A 49 -5.51 25.29 -15.53
CA LYS A 49 -5.35 26.37 -16.51
C LYS A 49 -3.88 26.68 -16.82
N THR A 50 -3.00 26.40 -15.90
CA THR A 50 -1.56 26.69 -16.01
C THR A 50 -0.70 25.42 -16.04
N ASN A 51 -1.20 24.30 -15.51
CA ASN A 51 -0.49 23.03 -15.43
C ASN A 51 -1.36 21.86 -15.98
N PRO A 52 -1.29 21.58 -17.29
CA PRO A 52 -2.09 20.51 -17.90
C PRO A 52 -1.70 19.10 -17.42
N ARG A 53 -0.52 18.92 -16.78
CA ARG A 53 -0.06 17.65 -16.24
C ARG A 53 -0.50 17.40 -14.79
N LEU A 54 -1.22 18.33 -14.20
CA LEU A 54 -1.66 18.22 -12.82
C LEU A 54 -2.39 16.91 -12.52
N MET A 55 -3.27 16.49 -13.43
CA MET A 55 -4.03 15.23 -13.27
C MET A 55 -3.14 13.98 -13.31
N GLU A 56 -2.01 14.00 -14.01
CA GLU A 56 -1.04 12.89 -13.98
C GLU A 56 -0.40 12.77 -12.59
N THR A 57 -0.22 13.89 -11.91
CA THR A 57 0.38 13.94 -10.56
C THR A 57 -0.64 13.57 -9.48
N ILE A 58 -1.87 14.07 -9.56
CA ILE A 58 -2.93 13.88 -8.55
C ILE A 58 -3.58 12.50 -8.70
N GLY A 59 -3.72 12.00 -9.93
CA GLY A 59 -4.52 10.83 -10.24
C GLY A 59 -6.02 11.13 -10.27
N ASN A 60 -6.85 10.09 -10.13
CA ASN A 60 -8.30 10.22 -10.15
C ASN A 60 -8.88 10.34 -8.73
N LEU A 61 -9.25 11.54 -8.32
CA LEU A 61 -9.86 11.83 -7.02
C LEU A 61 -11.26 11.23 -6.85
N ASP A 62 -12.00 10.99 -7.94
CA ASP A 62 -13.38 10.45 -7.87
C ASP A 62 -13.43 9.02 -7.35
N LEU A 63 -12.26 8.33 -7.31
CA LEU A 63 -12.13 7.02 -6.70
C LEU A 63 -12.17 7.04 -5.16
N VAL A 64 -12.03 8.23 -4.55
CA VAL A 64 -12.05 8.41 -3.10
C VAL A 64 -13.22 9.34 -2.74
N PRO A 65 -14.24 8.84 -2.01
CA PRO A 65 -15.33 9.67 -1.51
C PRO A 65 -14.79 10.90 -0.75
N ALA A 66 -15.40 12.06 -0.93
CA ALA A 66 -14.87 13.31 -0.40
C ALA A 66 -14.68 13.27 1.13
N GLU A 67 -15.63 12.64 1.82
CA GLU A 67 -15.63 12.47 3.29
C GLU A 67 -14.56 11.49 3.81
N ARG A 68 -13.95 10.72 2.90
CA ARG A 68 -12.88 9.76 3.23
C ARG A 68 -11.49 10.24 2.82
N ARG A 69 -11.38 11.45 2.23
CA ARG A 69 -10.11 12.04 1.83
C ARG A 69 -9.37 12.60 3.04
N VAL A 70 -8.05 12.53 3.00
CA VAL A 70 -7.16 13.07 4.03
C VAL A 70 -6.22 14.10 3.43
N SER A 71 -5.87 15.13 4.21
CA SER A 71 -4.98 16.22 3.81
C SER A 71 -3.95 16.51 4.91
N GLY A 72 -2.95 17.30 4.58
CA GLY A 72 -1.89 17.75 5.48
C GLY A 72 -0.59 16.94 5.34
N PRO A 73 0.40 17.18 6.21
CA PRO A 73 1.74 16.61 6.08
C PRO A 73 1.73 15.09 5.94
N GLY A 74 2.32 14.59 4.85
CA GLY A 74 2.41 13.17 4.53
C GLY A 74 1.16 12.55 3.90
N ALA A 75 0.08 13.29 3.72
CA ALA A 75 -1.17 12.77 3.14
C ALA A 75 -0.98 12.19 1.73
N SER A 76 0.02 12.62 0.98
CA SER A 76 0.39 12.02 -0.31
C SER A 76 0.59 10.51 -0.22
N TRP A 77 1.23 10.03 0.85
CA TRP A 77 1.51 8.60 1.02
C TRP A 77 0.27 7.78 1.38
N LEU A 78 -0.75 8.45 1.92
CA LEU A 78 -2.05 7.85 2.24
C LEU A 78 -2.99 7.91 1.03
N MET A 79 -3.05 9.03 0.30
CA MET A 79 -3.97 9.27 -0.82
C MET A 79 -3.54 8.59 -2.13
N ALA A 80 -2.25 8.64 -2.48
CA ALA A 80 -1.76 8.15 -3.77
C ALA A 80 -2.14 6.70 -4.11
N PRO A 81 -2.19 5.74 -3.19
CA PRO A 81 -2.63 4.38 -3.48
C PRO A 81 -4.06 4.30 -4.04
N PHE A 82 -4.90 5.27 -3.71
CA PHE A 82 -6.32 5.27 -4.07
C PHE A 82 -6.63 6.13 -5.29
N THR A 83 -5.76 7.08 -5.63
CA THR A 83 -5.95 7.98 -6.79
C THR A 83 -5.20 7.51 -8.03
N HIS A 84 -4.15 6.68 -7.87
CA HIS A 84 -3.34 6.14 -8.97
C HIS A 84 -3.62 4.65 -9.20
N VAL A 85 -4.89 4.34 -9.40
CA VAL A 85 -5.39 2.99 -9.65
C VAL A 85 -5.30 2.65 -11.12
N SER A 86 -4.94 1.41 -11.46
CA SER A 86 -4.91 0.91 -12.84
C SER A 86 -5.32 -0.56 -12.90
N PRO A 87 -6.20 -0.95 -13.83
CA PRO A 87 -6.52 -2.35 -14.11
C PRO A 87 -5.30 -3.20 -14.47
N ASP A 88 -4.26 -2.58 -15.03
CA ASP A 88 -3.00 -3.25 -15.37
C ASP A 88 -2.11 -3.56 -14.14
N ARG A 89 -2.53 -3.12 -12.97
CA ARG A 89 -1.79 -3.29 -11.71
C ARG A 89 -2.67 -3.84 -10.60
N PRO A 90 -3.23 -5.05 -10.79
CA PRO A 90 -3.99 -5.70 -9.74
C PRO A 90 -3.09 -5.99 -8.54
N SER A 91 -3.71 -6.08 -7.37
CA SER A 91 -3.04 -6.38 -6.11
C SER A 91 -3.73 -7.57 -5.42
N ARG A 92 -3.28 -7.95 -4.22
CA ARG A 92 -3.85 -9.10 -3.53
C ARG A 92 -5.38 -8.97 -3.32
N PHE A 93 -5.87 -7.82 -2.90
CA PHE A 93 -7.30 -7.61 -2.60
C PHE A 93 -8.01 -6.67 -3.58
N SER A 94 -7.41 -6.35 -4.72
CA SER A 94 -8.04 -5.54 -5.75
C SER A 94 -7.65 -6.04 -7.14
N ASP A 95 -8.61 -6.14 -8.01
CA ASP A 95 -8.43 -6.41 -9.44
C ASP A 95 -7.92 -5.19 -10.23
N GLY A 96 -7.66 -4.08 -9.55
CA GLY A 96 -7.25 -2.82 -10.14
C GLY A 96 -8.42 -1.86 -10.39
N SER A 97 -9.63 -2.18 -9.94
CA SER A 97 -10.79 -1.28 -10.01
C SER A 97 -10.82 -0.27 -8.86
N PHE A 98 -10.13 -0.54 -7.76
CA PHE A 98 -9.98 0.36 -6.61
C PHE A 98 -8.60 0.23 -5.98
N GLY A 99 -8.17 1.27 -5.27
CA GLY A 99 -6.89 1.30 -4.56
C GLY A 99 -6.93 0.59 -3.22
N VAL A 100 -5.76 0.08 -2.78
CA VAL A 100 -5.57 -0.50 -1.46
C VAL A 100 -4.25 0.00 -0.88
N LEU A 101 -4.30 0.52 0.34
CA LEU A 101 -3.11 0.89 1.11
C LEU A 101 -2.68 -0.34 1.93
N TYR A 102 -1.58 -0.98 1.52
CA TYR A 102 -1.01 -2.12 2.24
C TYR A 102 0.04 -1.66 3.24
N VAL A 103 -0.05 -2.18 4.46
CA VAL A 103 0.90 -1.95 5.55
C VAL A 103 1.21 -3.25 6.29
N GLY A 104 2.40 -3.35 6.85
CA GLY A 104 2.77 -4.39 7.80
C GLY A 104 2.71 -3.87 9.24
N ASP A 105 2.49 -4.75 10.20
CA ASP A 105 2.48 -4.44 11.63
C ASP A 105 3.85 -3.95 12.13
N ARG A 106 4.93 -4.26 11.41
CA ARG A 106 6.32 -3.88 11.69
C ARG A 106 7.18 -3.86 10.44
N PHE A 107 8.41 -3.35 10.60
CA PHE A 107 9.36 -3.16 9.51
C PHE A 107 9.66 -4.44 8.71
N GLU A 108 9.94 -5.54 9.38
CA GLU A 108 10.32 -6.81 8.74
C GLU A 108 9.22 -7.35 7.84
N VAL A 109 7.96 -7.18 8.24
CA VAL A 109 6.80 -7.57 7.44
C VAL A 109 6.73 -6.73 6.16
N ALA A 110 6.75 -5.41 6.27
CA ALA A 110 6.73 -4.51 5.12
C ALA A 110 7.94 -4.73 4.20
N LEU A 111 9.11 -5.01 4.77
CA LEU A 111 10.34 -5.30 4.04
C LEU A 111 10.19 -6.55 3.17
N LEU A 112 9.81 -7.68 3.76
CA LEU A 112 9.72 -8.95 3.05
C LEU A 112 8.61 -8.95 1.99
N GLU A 113 7.45 -8.35 2.28
CA GLU A 113 6.39 -8.16 1.29
C GLU A 113 6.88 -7.30 0.12
N THR A 114 7.57 -6.19 0.39
CA THR A 114 8.05 -5.29 -0.67
C THR A 114 9.17 -5.91 -1.48
N ILE A 115 10.11 -6.64 -0.84
CA ILE A 115 11.18 -7.38 -1.53
C ILE A 115 10.60 -8.38 -2.50
N TYR A 116 9.60 -9.16 -2.08
CA TYR A 116 8.95 -10.14 -2.94
C TYR A 116 8.31 -9.48 -4.18
N HIS A 117 7.52 -8.44 -3.98
CA HIS A 117 6.85 -7.75 -5.09
C HIS A 117 7.86 -7.06 -6.01
N HIS A 118 8.93 -6.49 -5.45
CA HIS A 118 9.99 -5.89 -6.25
C HIS A 118 10.77 -6.94 -7.06
N ALA A 119 11.06 -8.09 -6.47
CA ALA A 119 11.73 -9.17 -7.20
C ALA A 119 10.87 -9.66 -8.38
N ARG A 120 9.55 -9.81 -8.20
CA ARG A 120 8.64 -10.13 -9.31
C ARG A 120 8.65 -9.07 -10.42
N PHE A 121 8.66 -7.79 -10.02
CA PHE A 121 8.79 -6.69 -10.99
C PHE A 121 10.11 -6.77 -11.75
N MET A 122 11.23 -7.00 -11.06
CA MET A 122 12.55 -7.09 -11.68
C MET A 122 12.67 -8.27 -12.63
N LEU A 123 12.07 -9.43 -12.31
CA LEU A 123 12.00 -10.59 -13.20
C LEU A 123 11.27 -10.30 -14.53
N ALA A 124 10.30 -9.38 -14.51
CA ALA A 124 9.58 -8.94 -15.70
C ALA A 124 10.32 -7.84 -16.49
N THR A 125 11.46 -7.39 -16.00
CA THR A 125 12.29 -6.36 -16.65
C THR A 125 13.56 -6.99 -17.24
N ALA A 126 14.24 -6.25 -18.12
CA ALA A 126 15.55 -6.65 -18.67
C ALA A 126 16.73 -6.07 -17.86
N GLN A 127 16.52 -5.71 -16.59
CA GLN A 127 17.57 -5.09 -15.78
C GLN A 127 18.68 -6.10 -15.46
N PRO A 128 19.95 -5.73 -15.67
CA PRO A 128 21.07 -6.64 -15.42
C PRO A 128 21.28 -6.89 -13.92
N PRO A 129 21.97 -7.98 -13.55
CA PRO A 129 22.45 -8.19 -12.20
C PRO A 129 23.29 -7.01 -11.71
N GLY A 130 23.22 -6.68 -10.43
CA GLY A 130 23.88 -5.53 -9.82
C GLY A 130 23.03 -4.26 -9.81
N TRP A 131 21.83 -4.29 -10.38
CA TRP A 131 20.92 -3.16 -10.30
C TRP A 131 20.50 -2.86 -8.86
N THR A 132 20.45 -1.58 -8.51
CA THR A 132 20.01 -1.13 -7.18
C THR A 132 18.78 -0.24 -7.31
N SER A 133 17.74 -0.60 -6.57
CA SER A 133 16.48 0.18 -6.51
C SER A 133 16.32 0.85 -5.17
N GLN A 134 15.92 2.13 -5.18
CA GLN A 134 15.77 2.93 -3.98
C GLN A 134 14.33 2.91 -3.47
N PHE A 135 14.20 2.74 -2.15
CA PHE A 135 12.94 2.73 -1.42
C PHE A 135 13.00 3.66 -0.22
N ARG A 136 11.84 4.03 0.27
CA ARG A 136 11.66 4.71 1.55
C ARG A 136 10.64 4.00 2.41
N GLU A 137 10.92 3.96 3.68
CA GLU A 137 10.00 3.54 4.72
C GLU A 137 9.05 4.69 5.04
N ILE A 138 7.78 4.38 5.19
CA ILE A 138 6.76 5.27 5.76
C ILE A 138 6.24 4.58 7.00
N VAL A 139 6.41 5.21 8.15
CA VAL A 139 5.84 4.79 9.43
C VAL A 139 4.55 5.57 9.63
N LEU A 140 3.48 4.88 10.00
CA LEU A 140 2.16 5.49 10.13
C LEU A 140 1.35 4.78 11.23
N GLU A 141 0.24 5.39 11.59
CA GLU A 141 -0.73 4.76 12.48
C GLU A 141 -1.90 4.19 11.68
N VAL A 142 -2.40 3.04 12.12
CA VAL A 142 -3.66 2.46 11.64
C VAL A 142 -4.61 2.43 12.83
N ASP A 143 -5.81 2.96 12.61
CA ASP A 143 -6.90 2.93 13.59
C ASP A 143 -8.21 2.72 12.81
N ALA A 144 -8.62 1.46 12.68
CA ALA A 144 -9.77 1.11 11.86
C ALA A 144 -10.37 -0.23 12.27
N GLU A 145 -11.69 -0.36 12.09
CA GLU A 145 -12.37 -1.64 12.15
C GLU A 145 -12.26 -2.36 10.80
N LEU A 146 -11.52 -3.46 10.77
CA LEU A 146 -11.24 -4.23 9.57
C LEU A 146 -11.86 -5.62 9.65
N HIS A 147 -12.30 -6.14 8.50
CA HIS A 147 -12.63 -7.56 8.41
C HIS A 147 -11.37 -8.38 8.64
N ASP A 148 -11.46 -9.42 9.46
CA ASP A 148 -10.30 -10.14 9.98
C ASP A 148 -10.29 -11.61 9.53
N ILE A 149 -9.31 -11.98 8.72
CA ILE A 149 -9.12 -13.38 8.31
C ILE A 149 -7.99 -14.08 9.07
N ARG A 150 -7.33 -13.43 10.01
CA ARG A 150 -6.25 -14.02 10.83
C ARG A 150 -6.74 -15.22 11.65
N PRO A 151 -7.96 -15.22 12.24
CA PRO A 151 -8.45 -16.35 13.01
C PRO A 151 -8.87 -17.56 12.17
N LEU A 152 -9.02 -17.42 10.85
CA LEU A 152 -9.56 -18.48 9.99
C LEU A 152 -8.58 -19.65 9.76
N GLY A 153 -7.29 -19.45 10.01
CA GLY A 153 -6.30 -20.50 9.85
C GLY A 153 -6.31 -21.10 8.43
N ALA A 154 -6.52 -22.42 8.34
CA ALA A 154 -6.51 -23.15 7.05
C ALA A 154 -7.64 -22.72 6.09
N GLU A 155 -8.75 -22.20 6.58
CA GLU A 155 -9.85 -21.73 5.73
C GLU A 155 -9.47 -20.51 4.91
N ALA A 156 -8.51 -19.71 5.38
CA ALA A 156 -7.98 -18.57 4.66
C ALA A 156 -6.97 -18.97 3.56
N ALA A 157 -6.52 -20.21 3.48
CA ALA A 157 -5.46 -20.64 2.56
C ALA A 157 -5.68 -20.23 1.08
N PRO A 158 -6.89 -20.33 0.49
CA PRO A 158 -7.12 -19.90 -0.89
C PRO A 158 -6.94 -18.39 -1.09
N VAL A 159 -7.25 -17.58 -0.06
CA VAL A 159 -7.12 -16.11 -0.07
C VAL A 159 -5.67 -15.68 0.20
N LEU A 160 -4.92 -16.53 0.88
CA LEU A 160 -3.52 -16.31 1.24
C LEU A 160 -2.55 -17.01 0.28
N ASP A 161 -3.01 -17.48 -0.89
CA ASP A 161 -2.12 -18.07 -1.88
C ASP A 161 -0.95 -17.12 -2.21
N PRO A 162 0.30 -17.61 -2.19
CA PRO A 162 1.46 -16.77 -2.42
C PRO A 162 1.59 -16.24 -3.86
N ALA A 163 1.00 -16.90 -4.84
CA ALA A 163 1.17 -16.60 -6.26
C ALA A 163 -0.13 -16.23 -6.97
N ASP A 164 -1.25 -16.87 -6.62
CA ASP A 164 -2.56 -16.65 -7.21
C ASP A 164 -3.42 -15.74 -6.31
N TYR A 165 -3.87 -14.63 -6.85
CA TYR A 165 -4.67 -13.63 -6.13
C TYR A 165 -6.16 -13.67 -6.51
N ALA A 166 -6.61 -14.59 -7.34
CA ALA A 166 -7.99 -14.64 -7.81
C ALA A 166 -9.00 -14.71 -6.65
N ALA A 167 -8.77 -15.61 -5.69
CA ALA A 167 -9.67 -15.76 -4.54
C ALA A 167 -9.66 -14.53 -3.62
N SER A 168 -8.49 -13.93 -3.39
CA SER A 168 -8.35 -12.73 -2.56
C SER A 168 -8.94 -11.48 -3.22
N GLN A 169 -8.85 -11.36 -4.54
CA GLN A 169 -9.47 -10.28 -5.30
C GLN A 169 -11.00 -10.35 -5.23
N VAL A 170 -11.57 -11.55 -5.40
CA VAL A 170 -13.02 -11.76 -5.24
C VAL A 170 -13.47 -11.36 -3.83
N LEU A 171 -12.74 -11.77 -2.80
CA LEU A 171 -13.02 -11.37 -1.42
C LEU A 171 -12.92 -9.86 -1.24
N GLY A 172 -11.86 -9.23 -1.73
CA GLY A 172 -11.64 -7.79 -1.62
C GLY A 172 -12.74 -6.97 -2.31
N ILE A 173 -13.16 -7.37 -3.50
CA ILE A 173 -14.29 -6.74 -4.23
C ILE A 173 -15.59 -6.89 -3.41
N GLY A 174 -15.85 -8.07 -2.87
CA GLY A 174 -17.04 -8.31 -2.03
C GLY A 174 -17.04 -7.43 -0.77
N LEU A 175 -15.93 -7.37 -0.06
CA LEU A 175 -15.75 -6.50 1.13
C LEU A 175 -15.92 -5.03 0.78
N ARG A 176 -15.30 -4.57 -0.32
CA ARG A 176 -15.45 -3.19 -0.80
C ARG A 176 -16.92 -2.87 -1.10
N GLY A 177 -17.64 -3.81 -1.72
CA GLY A 177 -19.08 -3.68 -2.02
C GLY A 177 -19.96 -3.60 -0.78
N LEU A 178 -19.52 -4.17 0.35
CA LEU A 178 -20.18 -4.05 1.66
C LEU A 178 -19.81 -2.74 2.40
N GLY A 179 -18.97 -1.89 1.83
CA GLY A 179 -18.50 -0.67 2.49
C GLY A 179 -17.43 -0.90 3.57
N SER A 180 -16.76 -2.08 3.56
CA SER A 180 -15.68 -2.39 4.49
C SER A 180 -14.56 -1.36 4.43
N ALA A 181 -13.99 -1.00 5.58
CA ALA A 181 -12.80 -0.14 5.66
C ALA A 181 -11.52 -0.86 5.20
N GLY A 182 -11.50 -2.20 5.19
CA GLY A 182 -10.33 -2.98 4.78
C GLY A 182 -10.32 -4.38 5.36
N ILE A 183 -9.15 -5.01 5.32
CA ILE A 183 -8.94 -6.39 5.75
C ILE A 183 -7.62 -6.54 6.52
N ALA A 184 -7.66 -7.25 7.66
CA ALA A 184 -6.49 -7.70 8.41
C ALA A 184 -6.20 -9.17 8.09
N TYR A 185 -4.93 -9.50 7.84
CA TYR A 185 -4.53 -10.84 7.41
C TYR A 185 -3.09 -11.18 7.84
N PRO A 186 -2.75 -12.47 7.98
CA PRO A 186 -1.37 -12.89 8.24
C PRO A 186 -0.49 -12.56 7.03
N SER A 187 0.74 -12.09 7.27
CA SER A 187 1.71 -11.93 6.17
C SER A 187 2.03 -13.29 5.54
N VAL A 188 1.99 -13.34 4.22
CA VAL A 188 2.33 -14.53 3.44
C VAL A 188 3.85 -14.70 3.30
N ARG A 189 4.61 -13.61 3.55
CA ARG A 189 6.07 -13.55 3.35
C ARG A 189 6.88 -13.51 4.65
N CYS A 190 6.24 -13.13 5.75
CA CYS A 190 6.86 -13.02 7.06
C CYS A 190 6.07 -13.84 8.09
N PRO A 191 6.46 -15.09 8.37
CA PRO A 191 5.76 -15.90 9.36
C PRO A 191 5.62 -15.20 10.72
N GLY A 192 4.40 -15.22 11.26
CA GLY A 192 4.07 -14.52 12.51
C GLY A 192 3.95 -13.00 12.39
N GLY A 193 4.02 -12.46 11.18
CA GLY A 193 3.72 -11.06 10.89
C GLY A 193 2.27 -10.87 10.44
N GLU A 194 1.78 -9.65 10.60
CA GLU A 194 0.43 -9.26 10.21
C GLU A 194 0.45 -8.13 9.20
N CYS A 195 -0.52 -8.14 8.31
CA CYS A 195 -0.73 -7.10 7.31
C CYS A 195 -2.14 -6.53 7.42
N ALA A 196 -2.30 -5.27 7.02
CA ALA A 196 -3.59 -4.67 6.76
C ALA A 196 -3.63 -4.13 5.33
N GLY A 197 -4.76 -4.33 4.66
CA GLY A 197 -5.12 -3.70 3.40
C GLY A 197 -6.29 -2.77 3.62
N LEU A 198 -6.02 -1.46 3.67
CA LEU A 198 -7.05 -0.44 3.86
C LEU A 198 -7.67 -0.10 2.50
N PHE A 199 -8.99 0.01 2.44
CA PHE A 199 -9.73 0.33 1.23
C PHE A 199 -10.03 1.83 1.09
N TYR A 200 -9.70 2.61 2.11
CA TYR A 200 -9.83 4.07 2.15
C TYR A 200 -8.66 4.69 2.92
N PRO A 201 -8.28 5.93 2.59
CA PRO A 201 -7.11 6.57 3.20
C PRO A 201 -7.30 6.93 4.69
N ASP A 202 -8.50 7.20 5.12
CA ASP A 202 -8.86 7.67 6.47
C ASP A 202 -8.73 6.60 7.57
N GLY A 203 -8.49 5.33 7.22
CA GLY A 203 -8.10 4.29 8.18
C GLY A 203 -6.65 4.38 8.66
N ALA A 204 -5.88 5.33 8.12
CA ALA A 204 -4.48 5.56 8.48
C ALA A 204 -4.20 7.04 8.73
N SER A 205 -3.21 7.33 9.59
CA SER A 205 -2.87 8.69 9.99
C SER A 205 -1.38 8.83 10.34
N HIS A 206 -0.92 10.08 10.54
CA HIS A 206 0.42 10.45 11.00
C HIS A 206 1.57 9.79 10.21
N PRO A 207 1.54 9.81 8.87
CA PRO A 207 2.59 9.19 8.09
C PRO A 207 3.87 10.01 8.20
N VAL A 208 4.97 9.35 8.58
CA VAL A 208 6.30 9.95 8.70
C VAL A 208 7.29 9.12 7.89
N GLN A 209 8.13 9.79 7.10
CA GLN A 209 9.21 9.12 6.40
C GLN A 209 10.28 8.66 7.39
N GLY A 210 10.58 7.35 7.37
CA GLY A 210 11.65 6.72 8.11
C GLY A 210 12.91 6.50 7.25
N ARG A 211 13.37 5.26 7.23
CA ARG A 211 14.62 4.83 6.57
C ARG A 211 14.60 5.02 5.06
N HIS A 212 15.76 5.23 4.49
CA HIS A 212 16.01 5.04 3.06
C HIS A 212 16.71 3.71 2.85
N LEU A 213 16.20 2.91 1.91
CA LEU A 213 16.65 1.56 1.64
C LEU A 213 17.09 1.43 0.19
N ASP A 214 18.17 0.68 -0.03
CA ASP A 214 18.59 0.25 -1.35
C ASP A 214 18.40 -1.27 -1.45
N TYR A 215 17.66 -1.74 -2.45
CA TYR A 215 17.49 -3.17 -2.74
C TYR A 215 18.41 -3.57 -3.89
N HIS A 216 19.30 -4.53 -3.65
CA HIS A 216 20.20 -5.06 -4.65
C HIS A 216 19.55 -6.22 -5.39
N TRP A 217 19.60 -6.16 -6.73
CA TRP A 217 19.11 -7.20 -7.62
C TRP A 217 20.28 -8.03 -8.16
N ASN A 218 20.33 -9.33 -7.89
CA ASN A 218 21.42 -10.21 -8.34
C ASN A 218 21.14 -10.91 -9.70
N GLY A 219 20.03 -10.57 -10.35
CA GLY A 219 19.58 -11.21 -11.60
C GLY A 219 18.45 -12.22 -11.41
N GLU A 220 18.25 -12.74 -10.19
CA GLU A 220 17.23 -13.75 -9.87
C GLU A 220 16.31 -13.30 -8.72
N ARG A 221 16.89 -12.59 -7.73
CA ARG A 221 16.17 -12.11 -6.54
C ARG A 221 16.81 -10.84 -5.99
N VAL A 222 16.08 -10.16 -5.10
CA VAL A 222 16.68 -9.19 -4.19
C VAL A 222 17.39 -9.99 -3.08
N ASP A 223 18.70 -9.97 -3.07
CA ASP A 223 19.53 -10.77 -2.15
C ASP A 223 20.11 -9.97 -1.00
N LEU A 224 20.20 -8.65 -1.16
CA LEU A 224 20.69 -7.72 -0.14
C LEU A 224 19.77 -6.50 -0.07
N TYR A 225 19.66 -5.93 1.11
CA TYR A 225 19.21 -4.54 1.26
C TYR A 225 20.18 -3.75 2.11
N ARG A 226 20.30 -2.46 1.84
CA ARG A 226 21.10 -1.51 2.61
C ARG A 226 20.18 -0.50 3.28
N ASP A 227 20.33 -0.35 4.59
CA ASP A 227 19.82 0.82 5.31
C ASP A 227 20.82 1.97 5.14
N ARG A 228 20.42 3.03 4.41
CA ARG A 228 21.29 4.17 4.16
C ARG A 228 21.52 5.02 5.40
N SER A 229 20.58 5.04 6.32
CA SER A 229 20.66 5.82 7.55
C SER A 229 21.70 5.23 8.52
N ALA A 230 21.73 3.92 8.66
CA ALA A 230 22.71 3.21 9.47
C ALA A 230 24.02 2.91 8.71
N GLY A 231 23.99 2.93 7.37
CA GLY A 231 25.10 2.51 6.52
C GLY A 231 25.32 1.00 6.46
N GLU A 232 24.37 0.23 7.00
CA GLU A 232 24.46 -1.23 7.16
C GLU A 232 23.86 -1.96 5.95
N VAL A 233 24.45 -3.14 5.65
CA VAL A 233 23.98 -4.02 4.58
C VAL A 233 23.57 -5.37 5.19
N PHE A 234 22.39 -5.83 4.82
CA PHE A 234 21.79 -7.05 5.32
C PHE A 234 21.51 -8.03 4.19
N ARG A 235 21.68 -9.32 4.47
CA ARG A 235 21.23 -10.38 3.56
C ARG A 235 19.73 -10.61 3.73
N VAL A 236 19.06 -10.80 2.62
CA VAL A 236 17.69 -11.31 2.59
C VAL A 236 17.80 -12.85 2.64
N VAL A 237 17.28 -13.44 3.70
CA VAL A 237 17.31 -14.90 3.94
C VAL A 237 16.03 -15.54 3.43
#